data_3e048ff324ceaf5487ad64adacce5f6e
#
_entry.id   3e048ff324ceaf5487ad64adacce5f6e
#
_cell.length_a   1.000
_cell.length_b   1.000
_cell.length_c   1.000
_cell.angle_alpha   90.00
_cell.angle_beta   90.00
_cell.angle_gamma   90.00
#
_symmetry.space_group_name_H-M   'P 1'
#
loop_
_entity.id
_entity.type
_entity.pdbx_description
1 polymer ?
#
loop_
_entity_poly.entity_id
_entity_poly.type
_entity_poly.pdbx_seq_one_letter_code
_entity_poly.pdbx_strand_id
1 'polypeptide(L)'
;MSRTLRTALFLLLATALLAAGVTVFVLRQHDYGLHEERVTVPAAGHDLPGVLATPAGKGPGPFPLVVLVHGDGEVGATHDGFYRPYWEAFAKAGYASLSLDKPADWLGQSMDDRARETTDALAWAARTRPEIDAGRIGLWGASQAGWVMPKVVARAPAPGVRFVIAVGTAVNWERQGEYNLRAELRAAGADAGRTAAALRTRADTLALLRRGATYEEYRASPGADRELTAARWSFITRNHTADATADLRAMGATGAVPVLLISGADDLNVDGAETEAVYRSLLAPGTLTVRRYPGASHSLLRTSVERSSWRLTLTAVFAPRALFPPDLLADQQRFLQELPRS
;
A
#
# COMPACT_ATOMS: atom_id res chain seq x y z
N MET A 1 -18.59 10.79 57.31
CA MET A 1 -18.52 9.97 56.09
C MET A 1 -18.19 8.53 56.47
N SER A 2 -19.06 7.58 56.16
CA SER A 2 -18.86 6.18 56.53
C SER A 2 -17.60 5.58 55.87
N ARG A 3 -17.00 4.51 56.46
CA ARG A 3 -15.85 3.83 55.85
C ARG A 3 -16.16 3.36 54.43
N THR A 4 -17.36 2.85 54.19
CA THR A 4 -17.85 2.39 52.91
C THR A 4 -17.87 3.52 51.84
N LEU A 5 -18.33 4.72 52.24
CA LEU A 5 -18.37 5.85 51.34
C LEU A 5 -16.95 6.34 50.94
N ARG A 6 -15.99 6.32 51.90
CA ARG A 6 -14.58 6.66 51.59
C ARG A 6 -13.94 5.65 50.68
N THR A 7 -14.18 4.35 50.88
CA THR A 7 -13.66 3.29 49.99
C THR A 7 -14.26 3.41 48.60
N ALA A 8 -15.59 3.64 48.48
CA ALA A 8 -16.21 3.78 47.18
C ALA A 8 -15.66 5.02 46.41
N LEU A 9 -15.47 6.14 47.13
CA LEU A 9 -14.90 7.36 46.52
C LEU A 9 -13.43 7.12 46.07
N PHE A 10 -12.65 6.43 46.89
CA PHE A 10 -11.26 6.07 46.52
C PHE A 10 -11.21 5.18 45.28
N LEU A 11 -12.08 4.13 45.22
CA LEU A 11 -12.15 3.28 44.03
C LEU A 11 -12.56 4.02 42.78
N LEU A 12 -13.56 4.92 42.87
CA LEU A 12 -13.97 5.76 41.75
C LEU A 12 -12.84 6.68 41.28
N LEU A 13 -12.12 7.31 42.20
CA LEU A 13 -10.99 8.16 41.87
C LEU A 13 -9.85 7.38 41.21
N ALA A 14 -9.51 6.20 41.77
CA ALA A 14 -8.49 5.33 41.22
C ALA A 14 -8.84 4.85 39.81
N THR A 15 -10.12 4.47 39.56
CA THR A 15 -10.62 4.09 38.24
C THR A 15 -10.56 5.27 37.26
N ALA A 16 -10.95 6.47 37.68
CA ALA A 16 -10.88 7.67 36.85
C ALA A 16 -9.44 8.04 36.47
N LEU A 17 -8.51 7.95 37.42
CA LEU A 17 -7.09 8.19 37.18
C LEU A 17 -6.49 7.14 36.22
N LEU A 18 -6.85 5.88 36.38
CA LEU A 18 -6.43 4.81 35.48
C LEU A 18 -6.97 5.04 34.06
N ALA A 19 -8.27 5.36 33.93
CA ALA A 19 -8.88 5.65 32.65
C ALA A 19 -8.22 6.87 31.97
N ALA A 20 -7.96 7.94 32.73
CA ALA A 20 -7.23 9.10 32.21
C ALA A 20 -5.81 8.73 31.75
N GLY A 21 -5.09 7.92 32.53
CA GLY A 21 -3.75 7.43 32.17
C GLY A 21 -3.75 6.60 30.90
N VAL A 22 -4.70 5.68 30.74
CA VAL A 22 -4.87 4.89 29.52
C VAL A 22 -5.20 5.78 28.33
N THR A 23 -6.12 6.75 28.51
CA THR A 23 -6.47 7.69 27.45
C THR A 23 -5.25 8.51 26.98
N VAL A 24 -4.49 9.07 27.91
CA VAL A 24 -3.26 9.84 27.57
C VAL A 24 -2.24 8.94 26.89
N PHE A 25 -2.08 7.71 27.35
CA PHE A 25 -1.19 6.75 26.71
C PHE A 25 -1.61 6.47 25.26
N VAL A 26 -2.89 6.16 25.00
CA VAL A 26 -3.42 5.91 23.67
C VAL A 26 -3.22 7.12 22.76
N LEU A 27 -3.59 8.33 23.25
CA LEU A 27 -3.39 9.57 22.47
C LEU A 27 -1.92 9.75 22.06
N ARG A 28 -0.97 9.48 22.96
CA ARG A 28 0.46 9.53 22.64
C ARG A 28 0.89 8.48 21.62
N GLN A 29 0.29 7.28 21.66
CA GLN A 29 0.57 6.26 20.63
C GLN A 29 0.09 6.67 19.24
N HIS A 30 -0.95 7.49 19.16
CA HIS A 30 -1.54 8.01 17.92
C HIS A 30 -1.06 9.43 17.56
N ASP A 31 -0.12 9.99 18.30
CA ASP A 31 0.61 11.19 17.88
C ASP A 31 1.78 10.77 16.98
N TYR A 32 1.71 11.14 15.72
CA TYR A 32 2.70 10.81 14.69
C TYR A 32 3.60 11.98 14.32
N GLY A 33 3.48 13.12 15.01
CA GLY A 33 4.27 14.33 14.73
C GLY A 33 4.02 14.87 13.32
N LEU A 34 2.77 14.84 12.87
CA LEU A 34 2.34 15.27 11.55
C LEU A 34 1.39 16.46 11.63
N HIS A 35 1.47 17.34 10.64
CA HIS A 35 0.41 18.27 10.31
C HIS A 35 -0.34 17.73 9.09
N GLU A 36 -1.59 17.30 9.30
CA GLU A 36 -2.45 16.72 8.25
C GLU A 36 -3.41 17.80 7.74
N GLU A 37 -3.35 18.09 6.44
CA GLU A 37 -4.27 18.98 5.72
C GLU A 37 -5.14 18.18 4.77
N ARG A 38 -6.46 18.36 4.83
CA ARG A 38 -7.35 17.82 3.80
C ARG A 38 -7.20 18.64 2.52
N VAL A 39 -7.00 17.96 1.41
CA VAL A 39 -6.83 18.58 0.10
C VAL A 39 -7.81 17.97 -0.90
N THR A 40 -8.08 18.71 -1.98
CA THR A 40 -8.79 18.19 -3.15
C THR A 40 -7.87 18.33 -4.35
N VAL A 41 -7.59 17.23 -5.03
CA VAL A 41 -6.65 17.15 -6.13
C VAL A 41 -7.39 16.85 -7.42
N PRO A 42 -7.37 17.74 -8.41
CA PRO A 42 -7.90 17.44 -9.75
C PRO A 42 -6.96 16.45 -10.44
N ALA A 43 -7.42 15.21 -10.65
CA ALA A 43 -6.63 14.15 -11.25
C ALA A 43 -7.51 13.25 -12.14
N ALA A 44 -7.07 12.97 -13.36
CA ALA A 44 -7.73 12.10 -14.35
C ALA A 44 -9.22 12.42 -14.56
N GLY A 45 -9.60 13.71 -14.46
CA GLY A 45 -10.99 14.17 -14.64
C GLY A 45 -11.87 14.08 -13.39
N HIS A 46 -11.31 13.72 -12.24
CA HIS A 46 -11.98 13.70 -10.94
C HIS A 46 -11.38 14.74 -10.00
N ASP A 47 -12.20 15.24 -9.07
CA ASP A 47 -11.75 16.02 -7.91
C ASP A 47 -11.60 15.04 -6.73
N LEU A 48 -10.40 14.53 -6.52
CA LEU A 48 -10.12 13.50 -5.53
C LEU A 48 -9.82 14.13 -4.15
N PRO A 49 -10.60 13.79 -3.13
CA PRO A 49 -10.22 14.11 -1.76
C PRO A 49 -8.91 13.43 -1.39
N GLY A 50 -8.15 14.07 -0.50
CA GLY A 50 -6.89 13.50 -0.04
C GLY A 50 -6.40 14.15 1.24
N VAL A 51 -5.22 13.71 1.65
CA VAL A 51 -4.49 14.27 2.79
C VAL A 51 -3.06 14.55 2.37
N LEU A 52 -2.63 15.80 2.58
CA LEU A 52 -1.23 16.20 2.58
C LEU A 52 -0.77 16.24 4.03
N ALA A 53 0.17 15.37 4.38
CA ALA A 53 0.77 15.31 5.71
C ALA A 53 2.20 15.85 5.65
N THR A 54 2.50 16.90 6.42
CA THR A 54 3.83 17.51 6.51
C THR A 54 4.45 17.25 7.89
N PRO A 55 5.80 17.22 8.00
CA PRO A 55 6.47 17.04 9.28
C PRO A 55 6.17 18.18 10.26
N ALA A 56 5.57 17.89 11.41
CA ALA A 56 5.34 18.89 12.44
C ALA A 56 6.67 19.41 13.02
N GLY A 57 6.72 20.72 13.28
CA GLY A 57 7.89 21.36 13.93
C GLY A 57 9.16 21.49 13.08
N LYS A 58 9.12 21.16 11.77
CA LYS A 58 10.27 21.29 10.86
C LYS A 58 10.26 22.54 9.96
N GLY A 59 9.48 23.56 10.33
CA GLY A 59 9.36 24.81 9.55
C GLY A 59 8.42 24.70 8.37
N PRO A 60 8.42 25.69 7.46
CA PRO A 60 7.45 25.80 6.37
C PRO A 60 7.78 24.94 5.12
N GLY A 61 8.88 24.25 5.09
CA GLY A 61 9.38 23.57 3.90
C GLY A 61 10.39 24.41 3.10
N PRO A 62 10.62 24.13 1.78
CA PRO A 62 9.96 23.07 1.02
C PRO A 62 10.41 21.66 1.42
N PHE A 63 9.43 20.74 1.52
CA PHE A 63 9.67 19.33 1.86
C PHE A 63 9.71 18.47 0.60
N PRO A 64 10.64 17.50 0.48
CA PRO A 64 10.48 16.43 -0.47
C PRO A 64 9.19 15.66 -0.21
N LEU A 65 8.62 15.01 -1.24
CA LEU A 65 7.29 14.42 -1.17
C LEU A 65 7.30 12.92 -1.49
N VAL A 66 6.54 12.17 -0.73
CA VAL A 66 6.15 10.79 -1.05
C VAL A 66 4.68 10.78 -1.45
N VAL A 67 4.37 10.42 -2.71
CA VAL A 67 2.97 10.22 -3.16
C VAL A 67 2.62 8.75 -3.04
N LEU A 68 1.51 8.46 -2.36
CA LEU A 68 1.04 7.09 -2.13
C LEU A 68 0.17 6.60 -3.28
N VAL A 69 0.44 5.37 -3.73
CA VAL A 69 -0.32 4.64 -4.75
C VAL A 69 -0.92 3.40 -4.12
N HIS A 70 -2.23 3.39 -3.96
CA HIS A 70 -2.94 2.31 -3.26
C HIS A 70 -2.87 0.95 -3.97
N GLY A 71 -2.98 -0.10 -3.19
CA GLY A 71 -3.22 -1.47 -3.66
C GLY A 71 -4.63 -1.69 -4.24
N ASP A 72 -5.09 -2.92 -4.30
CA ASP A 72 -6.46 -3.26 -4.68
C ASP A 72 -7.46 -2.89 -3.56
N GLY A 73 -8.74 -2.78 -3.90
CA GLY A 73 -9.81 -2.44 -2.96
C GLY A 73 -10.18 -0.96 -2.93
N GLU A 74 -11.26 -0.64 -2.25
CA GLU A 74 -11.67 0.71 -1.90
C GLU A 74 -10.78 1.20 -0.75
N VAL A 75 -10.08 2.30 -0.96
CA VAL A 75 -9.10 2.82 0.00
C VAL A 75 -9.21 4.33 0.08
N GLY A 76 -9.48 4.84 1.28
CA GLY A 76 -9.39 6.27 1.57
C GLY A 76 -7.94 6.70 1.84
N ALA A 77 -7.68 7.99 1.77
CA ALA A 77 -6.34 8.58 1.87
C ALA A 77 -5.56 8.15 3.12
N THR A 78 -6.21 8.01 4.26
CA THR A 78 -5.55 7.56 5.50
C THR A 78 -5.55 6.04 5.67
N HIS A 79 -6.33 5.32 4.87
CA HIS A 79 -6.60 3.89 5.04
C HIS A 79 -6.94 3.57 6.51
N ASP A 80 -7.98 4.24 7.03
CA ASP A 80 -8.41 4.14 8.44
C ASP A 80 -7.29 4.37 9.48
N GLY A 81 -6.31 5.20 9.11
CA GLY A 81 -5.15 5.49 9.94
C GLY A 81 -3.96 4.54 9.77
N PHE A 82 -4.11 3.48 8.97
CA PHE A 82 -3.06 2.50 8.72
C PHE A 82 -1.78 3.12 8.11
N TYR A 83 -1.90 4.19 7.33
CA TYR A 83 -0.75 4.85 6.71
C TYR A 83 0.01 5.79 7.63
N ARG A 84 -0.56 6.23 8.77
CA ARG A 84 0.11 7.21 9.65
C ARG A 84 1.48 6.78 10.18
N PRO A 85 1.71 5.51 10.58
CA PRO A 85 3.06 5.06 10.94
C PRO A 85 4.10 5.16 9.80
N TYR A 86 3.67 4.96 8.54
CA TYR A 86 4.52 5.17 7.36
C TYR A 86 4.81 6.67 7.16
N TRP A 87 3.78 7.52 7.22
CA TRP A 87 3.94 8.97 7.12
C TRP A 87 4.86 9.52 8.22
N GLU A 88 4.75 9.00 9.44
CA GLU A 88 5.68 9.32 10.52
C GLU A 88 7.14 8.98 10.17
N ALA A 89 7.37 7.80 9.61
CA ALA A 89 8.71 7.40 9.18
C ALA A 89 9.25 8.33 8.08
N PHE A 90 8.40 8.72 7.12
CA PHE A 90 8.74 9.67 6.07
C PHE A 90 9.00 11.08 6.65
N ALA A 91 8.15 11.53 7.57
CA ALA A 91 8.32 12.82 8.26
C ALA A 91 9.60 12.88 9.11
N LYS A 92 9.98 11.78 9.76
CA LYS A 92 11.28 11.67 10.45
C LYS A 92 12.45 11.81 9.49
N ALA A 93 12.33 11.33 8.25
CA ALA A 93 13.28 11.56 7.17
C ALA A 93 13.22 12.97 6.57
N GLY A 94 12.21 13.78 6.95
CA GLY A 94 12.00 15.14 6.45
C GLY A 94 11.10 15.24 5.23
N TYR A 95 10.37 14.19 4.89
CA TYR A 95 9.46 14.13 3.73
C TYR A 95 8.01 14.40 4.14
N ALA A 96 7.29 15.13 3.28
CA ALA A 96 5.84 15.18 3.28
C ALA A 96 5.26 13.92 2.62
N SER A 97 3.96 13.66 2.84
CA SER A 97 3.21 12.55 2.23
C SER A 97 1.92 13.08 1.61
N LEU A 98 1.62 12.67 0.39
CA LEU A 98 0.33 12.91 -0.26
C LEU A 98 -0.36 11.58 -0.54
N SER A 99 -1.57 11.42 -0.06
CA SER A 99 -2.40 10.26 -0.31
C SER A 99 -3.81 10.71 -0.69
N LEU A 100 -4.39 10.12 -1.74
CA LEU A 100 -5.72 10.47 -2.24
C LEU A 100 -6.71 9.34 -1.93
N ASP A 101 -7.98 9.68 -1.79
CA ASP A 101 -9.05 8.67 -1.81
C ASP A 101 -9.10 8.06 -3.23
N LYS A 102 -9.35 6.76 -3.32
CA LYS A 102 -9.76 6.19 -4.61
C LYS A 102 -11.11 6.75 -5.02
N PRO A 103 -11.34 7.03 -6.32
CA PRO A 103 -12.66 7.47 -6.78
C PRO A 103 -13.71 6.39 -6.52
N ALA A 104 -14.98 6.80 -6.33
CA ALA A 104 -16.07 5.88 -6.03
C ALA A 104 -16.28 4.81 -7.13
N ASP A 105 -15.91 5.13 -8.37
CA ASP A 105 -15.98 4.26 -9.53
C ASP A 105 -14.65 3.55 -9.85
N TRP A 106 -13.76 3.40 -8.87
CA TRP A 106 -12.42 2.81 -9.04
C TRP A 106 -12.40 1.45 -9.75
N LEU A 107 -13.50 0.67 -9.67
CA LEU A 107 -13.68 -0.57 -10.44
C LEU A 107 -13.81 -0.31 -11.95
N GLY A 108 -14.06 0.93 -12.37
CA GLY A 108 -14.04 1.39 -13.75
C GLY A 108 -12.63 1.67 -14.30
N GLN A 109 -11.62 1.77 -13.45
CA GLN A 109 -10.26 2.17 -13.84
C GLN A 109 -9.42 1.02 -14.38
N SER A 110 -8.60 1.34 -15.39
CA SER A 110 -7.43 0.53 -15.79
C SER A 110 -6.19 0.93 -14.98
N MET A 111 -5.10 0.13 -15.09
CA MET A 111 -3.81 0.51 -14.52
C MET A 111 -3.23 1.77 -15.18
N ASP A 112 -3.59 2.05 -16.43
CA ASP A 112 -3.20 3.27 -17.13
C ASP A 112 -3.98 4.50 -16.62
N ASP A 113 -5.27 4.35 -16.28
CA ASP A 113 -6.06 5.42 -15.66
C ASP A 113 -5.47 5.81 -14.31
N ARG A 114 -5.12 4.82 -13.49
CA ARG A 114 -4.48 5.04 -12.20
C ARG A 114 -3.08 5.67 -12.32
N ALA A 115 -2.34 5.33 -13.38
CA ALA A 115 -1.05 5.98 -13.64
C ALA A 115 -1.22 7.45 -14.04
N ARG A 116 -2.26 7.79 -14.83
CA ARG A 116 -2.61 9.19 -15.13
C ARG A 116 -2.99 9.95 -13.87
N GLU A 117 -3.89 9.39 -13.05
CA GLU A 117 -4.30 9.95 -11.76
C GLU A 117 -3.08 10.28 -10.88
N THR A 118 -2.16 9.32 -10.74
CA THR A 118 -0.94 9.52 -9.96
C THR A 118 -0.05 10.61 -10.57
N THR A 119 0.10 10.64 -11.90
CA THR A 119 0.88 11.68 -12.60
C THR A 119 0.30 13.07 -12.39
N ASP A 120 -1.04 13.20 -12.43
CA ASP A 120 -1.72 14.46 -12.19
C ASP A 120 -1.55 14.92 -10.73
N ALA A 121 -1.57 14.00 -9.78
CA ALA A 121 -1.31 14.29 -8.37
C ALA A 121 0.12 14.81 -8.14
N LEU A 122 1.12 14.20 -8.78
CA LEU A 122 2.51 14.69 -8.77
C LEU A 122 2.59 16.11 -9.31
N ALA A 123 1.98 16.34 -10.46
CA ALA A 123 1.98 17.64 -11.15
C ALA A 123 1.22 18.71 -10.35
N TRP A 124 0.11 18.35 -9.71
CA TRP A 124 -0.62 19.25 -8.81
C TRP A 124 0.26 19.68 -7.64
N ALA A 125 0.85 18.73 -6.93
CA ALA A 125 1.71 19.03 -5.80
C ALA A 125 2.88 19.93 -6.19
N ALA A 126 3.57 19.61 -7.30
CA ALA A 126 4.71 20.38 -7.78
C ALA A 126 4.37 21.83 -8.20
N ARG A 127 3.13 22.07 -8.70
CA ARG A 127 2.75 23.39 -9.21
C ARG A 127 2.00 24.26 -8.22
N THR A 128 1.28 23.66 -7.28
CA THR A 128 0.32 24.39 -6.43
C THR A 128 0.69 24.45 -4.96
N ARG A 129 1.69 23.66 -4.53
CA ARG A 129 2.09 23.55 -3.12
C ARG A 129 3.51 24.06 -2.91
N PRO A 130 3.67 25.35 -2.53
CA PRO A 130 4.99 25.96 -2.36
C PRO A 130 5.82 25.33 -1.23
N GLU A 131 5.17 24.67 -0.29
CA GLU A 131 5.82 23.90 0.78
C GLU A 131 6.38 22.55 0.30
N ILE A 132 6.18 22.18 -0.97
CA ILE A 132 6.71 20.93 -1.56
C ILE A 132 7.89 21.24 -2.48
N ASP A 133 8.97 20.51 -2.30
CA ASP A 133 10.12 20.52 -3.21
C ASP A 133 9.80 19.71 -4.46
N ALA A 134 9.41 20.40 -5.54
CA ALA A 134 9.05 19.80 -6.80
C ALA A 134 10.17 18.98 -7.45
N GLY A 135 11.44 19.24 -7.09
CA GLY A 135 12.61 18.50 -7.57
C GLY A 135 12.82 17.14 -6.85
N ARG A 136 12.09 16.88 -5.77
CA ARG A 136 12.32 15.72 -4.90
C ARG A 136 11.03 14.97 -4.55
N ILE A 137 10.28 14.58 -5.58
CA ILE A 137 9.03 13.81 -5.43
C ILE A 137 9.28 12.35 -5.80
N GLY A 138 8.82 11.42 -4.97
CA GLY A 138 8.86 9.99 -5.24
C GLY A 138 7.55 9.30 -4.93
N LEU A 139 7.52 8.00 -5.18
CA LEU A 139 6.33 7.15 -5.01
C LEU A 139 6.53 6.14 -3.90
N TRP A 140 5.48 5.90 -3.15
CA TRP A 140 5.30 4.71 -2.32
C TRP A 140 4.05 3.98 -2.79
N GLY A 141 4.12 2.67 -2.99
CA GLY A 141 2.92 1.96 -3.41
C GLY A 141 2.92 0.49 -3.01
N ALA A 142 1.71 -0.02 -2.75
CA ALA A 142 1.50 -1.39 -2.28
C ALA A 142 0.79 -2.25 -3.33
N SER A 143 1.18 -3.55 -3.38
CA SER A 143 0.45 -4.59 -4.12
C SER A 143 0.20 -4.21 -5.59
N GLN A 144 -1.05 -3.93 -5.97
CA GLN A 144 -1.49 -3.52 -7.32
C GLN A 144 -0.73 -2.28 -7.85
N ALA A 145 -0.16 -1.45 -6.97
CA ALA A 145 0.67 -0.31 -7.37
C ALA A 145 1.91 -0.72 -8.19
N GLY A 146 2.31 -1.99 -8.13
CA GLY A 146 3.37 -2.54 -8.97
C GLY A 146 3.10 -2.43 -10.47
N TRP A 147 1.83 -2.39 -10.89
CA TRP A 147 1.44 -2.17 -12.29
C TRP A 147 1.23 -0.70 -12.63
N VAL A 148 1.27 0.19 -11.64
CA VAL A 148 1.03 1.63 -11.81
C VAL A 148 2.34 2.42 -11.74
N MET A 149 3.12 2.26 -10.67
CA MET A 149 4.31 3.08 -10.42
C MET A 149 5.35 3.05 -11.54
N PRO A 150 5.71 1.91 -12.15
CA PRO A 150 6.67 1.89 -13.27
C PRO A 150 6.18 2.70 -14.48
N LYS A 151 4.86 2.68 -14.76
CA LYS A 151 4.24 3.51 -15.82
C LYS A 151 4.38 5.00 -15.51
N VAL A 152 4.16 5.39 -14.26
CA VAL A 152 4.31 6.79 -13.82
C VAL A 152 5.76 7.23 -13.99
N VAL A 153 6.74 6.43 -13.53
CA VAL A 153 8.17 6.77 -13.67
C VAL A 153 8.57 6.93 -15.13
N ALA A 154 8.14 6.01 -16.00
CA ALA A 154 8.47 6.03 -17.42
C ALA A 154 7.84 7.20 -18.17
N ARG A 155 6.72 7.75 -17.69
CA ARG A 155 5.91 8.77 -18.39
C ARG A 155 5.92 10.13 -17.71
N ALA A 156 6.42 10.24 -16.47
CA ALA A 156 6.35 11.49 -15.71
C ALA A 156 7.14 12.60 -16.42
N PRO A 157 6.52 13.78 -16.59
CA PRO A 157 7.24 14.95 -17.10
C PRO A 157 8.33 15.38 -16.10
N ALA A 158 9.31 16.16 -16.59
CA ALA A 158 10.31 16.76 -15.70
C ALA A 158 9.64 17.58 -14.57
N PRO A 159 10.15 17.51 -13.34
CA PRO A 159 11.45 16.93 -12.91
C PRO A 159 11.44 15.39 -12.74
N GLY A 160 10.33 14.70 -12.97
CA GLY A 160 10.23 13.25 -12.90
C GLY A 160 10.13 12.69 -11.48
N VAL A 161 9.96 11.39 -11.40
CA VAL A 161 9.95 10.63 -10.12
C VAL A 161 11.39 10.35 -9.71
N ARG A 162 11.75 10.67 -8.47
CA ARG A 162 13.13 10.63 -7.96
C ARG A 162 13.47 9.35 -7.19
N PHE A 163 12.48 8.62 -6.73
CA PHE A 163 12.63 7.32 -6.04
C PHE A 163 11.30 6.55 -6.02
N VAL A 164 11.37 5.25 -5.76
CA VAL A 164 10.19 4.39 -5.60
C VAL A 164 10.39 3.49 -4.37
N ILE A 165 9.36 3.40 -3.53
CA ILE A 165 9.23 2.38 -2.48
C ILE A 165 8.09 1.44 -2.90
N ALA A 166 8.45 0.22 -3.27
CA ALA A 166 7.53 -0.81 -3.77
C ALA A 166 7.29 -1.88 -2.69
N VAL A 167 6.05 -2.00 -2.21
CA VAL A 167 5.68 -2.82 -1.04
C VAL A 167 4.76 -3.96 -1.46
N GLY A 168 5.22 -5.20 -1.39
CA GLY A 168 4.44 -6.39 -1.78
C GLY A 168 3.90 -6.33 -3.20
N THR A 169 4.63 -5.70 -4.13
CA THR A 169 4.15 -5.44 -5.49
C THR A 169 4.28 -6.67 -6.38
N ALA A 170 3.27 -6.90 -7.24
CA ALA A 170 3.28 -7.94 -8.25
C ALA A 170 3.81 -7.42 -9.59
N VAL A 171 4.34 -8.33 -10.42
CA VAL A 171 4.81 -8.02 -11.78
C VAL A 171 3.78 -8.41 -12.83
N ASN A 172 3.30 -9.65 -12.81
CA ASN A 172 2.37 -10.18 -13.81
C ASN A 172 1.11 -10.72 -13.13
N TRP A 173 -0.06 -10.29 -13.58
CA TRP A 173 -1.33 -10.61 -12.97
C TRP A 173 -1.66 -12.11 -12.98
N GLU A 174 -1.41 -12.80 -14.10
CA GLU A 174 -1.72 -14.23 -14.20
C GLU A 174 -0.82 -15.05 -13.29
N ARG A 175 0.49 -14.78 -13.26
CA ARG A 175 1.44 -15.48 -12.38
C ARG A 175 1.17 -15.21 -10.92
N GLN A 176 0.90 -13.95 -10.58
CA GLN A 176 0.54 -13.56 -9.21
C GLN A 176 -0.71 -14.32 -8.73
N GLY A 177 -1.76 -14.39 -9.53
CA GLY A 177 -2.98 -15.09 -9.15
C GLY A 177 -2.80 -16.61 -9.06
N GLU A 178 -1.90 -17.22 -9.85
CA GLU A 178 -1.55 -18.64 -9.69
C GLU A 178 -0.75 -18.89 -8.41
N TYR A 179 0.22 -18.02 -8.12
CA TYR A 179 0.99 -18.10 -6.87
C TYR A 179 0.06 -18.01 -5.66
N ASN A 180 -0.82 -16.99 -5.60
CA ASN A 180 -1.77 -16.81 -4.53
C ASN A 180 -2.64 -18.04 -4.31
N LEU A 181 -3.27 -18.57 -5.37
CA LEU A 181 -4.10 -19.76 -5.27
C LEU A 181 -3.32 -20.96 -4.69
N ARG A 182 -2.11 -21.20 -5.18
CA ARG A 182 -1.25 -22.30 -4.71
C ARG A 182 -0.79 -22.09 -3.26
N ALA A 183 -0.46 -20.86 -2.89
CA ALA A 183 -0.02 -20.52 -1.54
C ALA A 183 -1.15 -20.68 -0.52
N GLU A 184 -2.36 -20.22 -0.83
CA GLU A 184 -3.54 -20.41 0.01
C GLU A 184 -3.93 -21.89 0.17
N LEU A 185 -3.92 -22.65 -0.92
CA LEU A 185 -4.20 -24.09 -0.87
C LEU A 185 -3.20 -24.85 0.00
N ARG A 186 -1.90 -24.52 -0.12
CA ARG A 186 -0.87 -25.10 0.77
C ARG A 186 -1.10 -24.70 2.23
N ALA A 187 -1.38 -23.45 2.50
CA ALA A 187 -1.66 -22.97 3.85
C ALA A 187 -2.91 -23.63 4.46
N ALA A 188 -3.90 -23.95 3.64
CA ALA A 188 -5.12 -24.68 4.02
C ALA A 188 -4.93 -26.21 4.10
N GLY A 189 -3.73 -26.76 3.82
CA GLY A 189 -3.46 -28.19 3.83
C GLY A 189 -4.19 -28.97 2.72
N ALA A 190 -4.47 -28.34 1.57
CA ALA A 190 -5.14 -28.98 0.44
C ALA A 190 -4.28 -30.10 -0.15
N ASP A 191 -4.92 -31.26 -0.43
CA ASP A 191 -4.28 -32.36 -1.13
C ASP A 191 -4.06 -32.06 -2.64
N ALA A 192 -3.37 -32.99 -3.32
CA ALA A 192 -3.08 -32.86 -4.74
C ALA A 192 -4.35 -32.84 -5.61
N GLY A 193 -5.39 -33.57 -5.24
CA GLY A 193 -6.66 -33.62 -5.96
C GLY A 193 -7.40 -32.29 -5.91
N ARG A 194 -7.52 -31.71 -4.70
CA ARG A 194 -8.12 -30.40 -4.48
C ARG A 194 -7.33 -29.30 -5.18
N THR A 195 -6.02 -29.37 -5.10
CA THR A 195 -5.14 -28.41 -5.80
C THR A 195 -5.32 -28.47 -7.30
N ALA A 196 -5.32 -29.68 -7.89
CA ALA A 196 -5.54 -29.85 -9.32
C ALA A 196 -6.93 -29.39 -9.79
N ALA A 197 -7.97 -29.60 -8.97
CA ALA A 197 -9.32 -29.11 -9.28
C ALA A 197 -9.38 -27.59 -9.29
N ALA A 198 -8.82 -26.92 -8.28
CA ALA A 198 -8.78 -25.46 -8.18
C ALA A 198 -8.01 -24.83 -9.35
N LEU A 199 -6.88 -25.43 -9.77
CA LEU A 199 -6.11 -24.96 -10.91
C LEU A 199 -6.88 -25.14 -12.24
N ARG A 200 -7.66 -26.21 -12.40
CA ARG A 200 -8.55 -26.34 -13.58
C ARG A 200 -9.61 -25.24 -13.61
N THR A 201 -10.33 -25.02 -12.50
CA THR A 201 -11.30 -23.92 -12.38
C THR A 201 -10.66 -22.57 -12.74
N ARG A 202 -9.45 -22.32 -12.26
CA ARG A 202 -8.70 -21.11 -12.62
C ARG A 202 -8.42 -21.04 -14.13
N ALA A 203 -7.97 -22.15 -14.74
CA ALA A 203 -7.71 -22.19 -16.16
C ALA A 203 -8.96 -21.92 -17.01
N ASP A 204 -10.10 -22.48 -16.59
CA ASP A 204 -11.41 -22.23 -17.23
C ASP A 204 -11.80 -20.74 -17.11
N THR A 205 -11.63 -20.13 -15.94
CA THR A 205 -11.86 -18.68 -15.74
C THR A 205 -10.94 -17.82 -16.62
N LEU A 206 -9.65 -18.17 -16.74
CA LEU A 206 -8.73 -17.47 -17.64
C LEU A 206 -9.14 -17.60 -19.10
N ALA A 207 -9.65 -18.78 -19.52
CA ALA A 207 -10.17 -18.97 -20.87
C ALA A 207 -11.38 -18.06 -21.15
N LEU A 208 -12.29 -17.89 -20.16
CA LEU A 208 -13.40 -16.95 -20.24
C LEU A 208 -12.90 -15.51 -20.40
N LEU A 209 -11.94 -15.08 -19.58
CA LEU A 209 -11.36 -13.72 -19.66
C LEU A 209 -10.69 -13.47 -21.03
N ARG A 210 -9.89 -14.40 -21.52
CA ARG A 210 -9.18 -14.26 -22.80
C ARG A 210 -10.10 -14.18 -24.03
N ARG A 211 -11.31 -14.78 -23.96
CA ARG A 211 -12.31 -14.65 -25.02
C ARG A 211 -13.27 -13.48 -24.82
N GLY A 212 -13.08 -12.68 -23.76
CA GLY A 212 -13.93 -11.52 -23.48
C GLY A 212 -15.35 -11.90 -23.02
N ALA A 213 -15.48 -13.00 -22.27
CA ALA A 213 -16.79 -13.46 -21.77
C ALA A 213 -17.50 -12.41 -20.93
N THR A 214 -18.82 -12.33 -21.09
CA THR A 214 -19.66 -11.45 -20.25
C THR A 214 -19.73 -11.95 -18.81
N TYR A 215 -20.23 -11.11 -17.91
CA TYR A 215 -20.47 -11.51 -16.52
C TYR A 215 -21.48 -12.66 -16.42
N GLU A 216 -22.51 -12.65 -17.25
CA GLU A 216 -23.55 -13.68 -17.31
C GLU A 216 -22.97 -15.03 -17.73
N GLU A 217 -22.10 -15.03 -18.73
CA GLU A 217 -21.38 -16.26 -19.16
C GLU A 217 -20.46 -16.78 -18.07
N TYR A 218 -19.73 -15.89 -17.35
CA TYR A 218 -18.93 -16.28 -16.20
C TYR A 218 -19.81 -16.87 -15.09
N ARG A 219 -20.91 -16.21 -14.73
CA ARG A 219 -21.84 -16.67 -13.69
C ARG A 219 -22.51 -18.00 -13.99
N ALA A 220 -22.66 -18.33 -15.27
CA ALA A 220 -23.19 -19.62 -15.72
C ALA A 220 -22.15 -20.74 -15.68
N SER A 221 -20.84 -20.42 -15.54
CA SER A 221 -19.78 -21.44 -15.50
C SER A 221 -19.78 -22.21 -14.17
N PRO A 222 -19.43 -23.51 -14.17
CA PRO A 222 -19.45 -24.36 -12.98
C PRO A 222 -18.52 -23.88 -11.85
N GLY A 223 -17.45 -23.17 -12.20
CA GLY A 223 -16.45 -22.67 -11.25
C GLY A 223 -16.62 -21.20 -10.86
N ALA A 224 -17.78 -20.59 -11.18
CA ALA A 224 -18.00 -19.18 -10.86
C ALA A 224 -18.04 -18.92 -9.36
N ASP A 225 -17.24 -17.97 -8.92
CA ASP A 225 -17.36 -17.40 -7.59
C ASP A 225 -18.69 -16.65 -7.47
N ARG A 226 -19.54 -17.07 -6.53
CA ARG A 226 -20.88 -16.52 -6.34
C ARG A 226 -20.89 -15.13 -5.71
N GLU A 227 -19.81 -14.74 -5.04
CA GLU A 227 -19.66 -13.45 -4.40
C GLU A 227 -19.10 -12.38 -5.36
N LEU A 228 -18.49 -12.81 -6.48
CA LEU A 228 -17.93 -11.88 -7.45
C LEU A 228 -19.02 -11.08 -8.16
N THR A 229 -18.95 -9.76 -8.07
CA THR A 229 -19.94 -8.85 -8.67
C THR A 229 -19.65 -8.56 -10.15
N ALA A 230 -20.66 -8.09 -10.90
CA ALA A 230 -20.48 -7.67 -12.28
C ALA A 230 -19.46 -6.54 -12.44
N ALA A 231 -19.43 -5.58 -11.52
CA ALA A 231 -18.44 -4.49 -11.52
C ALA A 231 -17.03 -5.05 -11.32
N ARG A 232 -16.84 -6.01 -10.41
CA ARG A 232 -15.53 -6.65 -10.17
C ARG A 232 -15.10 -7.50 -11.37
N TRP A 233 -16.03 -8.22 -12.02
CA TRP A 233 -15.74 -8.94 -13.27
C TRP A 233 -15.26 -7.99 -14.36
N SER A 234 -15.96 -6.87 -14.56
CA SER A 234 -15.55 -5.83 -15.52
C SER A 234 -14.16 -5.28 -15.23
N PHE A 235 -13.83 -5.03 -13.96
CA PHE A 235 -12.50 -4.61 -13.54
C PHE A 235 -11.44 -5.68 -13.88
N ILE A 236 -11.70 -6.95 -13.56
CA ILE A 236 -10.81 -8.06 -13.87
C ILE A 236 -10.61 -8.18 -15.38
N THR A 237 -11.69 -8.16 -16.17
CA THR A 237 -11.63 -8.23 -17.64
C THR A 237 -10.75 -7.14 -18.24
N ARG A 238 -10.79 -5.92 -17.67
CA ARG A 238 -9.98 -4.78 -18.11
C ARG A 238 -8.50 -4.92 -17.75
N ASN A 239 -8.19 -5.59 -16.63
CA ASN A 239 -6.87 -5.55 -16.02
C ASN A 239 -6.14 -6.91 -15.97
N HIS A 240 -6.76 -8.03 -16.36
CA HIS A 240 -6.18 -9.38 -16.22
C HIS A 240 -4.91 -9.61 -17.04
N THR A 241 -4.62 -8.75 -18.00
CA THR A 241 -3.38 -8.78 -18.79
C THR A 241 -2.29 -7.87 -18.22
N ALA A 242 -2.49 -7.29 -17.03
CA ALA A 242 -1.50 -6.39 -16.45
C ALA A 242 -0.16 -7.10 -16.22
N ASP A 243 0.89 -6.53 -16.81
CA ASP A 243 2.28 -6.98 -16.71
C ASP A 243 3.20 -5.75 -16.67
N ALA A 244 3.92 -5.60 -15.57
CA ALA A 244 4.82 -4.47 -15.36
C ALA A 244 6.17 -4.63 -16.07
N THR A 245 6.45 -5.74 -16.73
CA THR A 245 7.77 -6.04 -17.31
C THR A 245 8.24 -4.97 -18.30
N ALA A 246 7.37 -4.53 -19.20
CA ALA A 246 7.70 -3.49 -20.19
C ALA A 246 7.91 -2.12 -19.53
N ASP A 247 7.06 -1.77 -18.57
CA ASP A 247 7.14 -0.49 -17.84
C ASP A 247 8.36 -0.45 -16.91
N LEU A 248 8.71 -1.56 -16.25
CA LEU A 248 9.94 -1.68 -15.44
C LEU A 248 11.19 -1.55 -16.31
N ARG A 249 11.19 -2.12 -17.51
CA ARG A 249 12.30 -1.95 -18.47
C ARG A 249 12.41 -0.51 -18.91
N ALA A 250 11.29 0.14 -19.23
CA ALA A 250 11.27 1.56 -19.57
C ALA A 250 11.75 2.42 -18.40
N MET A 251 11.28 2.15 -17.19
CA MET A 251 11.76 2.79 -15.97
C MET A 251 13.27 2.62 -15.78
N GLY A 252 13.81 1.41 -15.97
CA GLY A 252 15.26 1.16 -15.90
C GLY A 252 16.06 1.94 -16.95
N ALA A 253 15.47 2.21 -18.11
CA ALA A 253 16.10 2.98 -19.19
C ALA A 253 16.07 4.51 -18.95
N THR A 254 15.20 5.05 -18.09
CA THR A 254 15.15 6.48 -17.79
C THR A 254 16.32 6.98 -16.95
N GLY A 255 17.11 6.06 -16.38
CA GLY A 255 18.27 6.39 -15.54
C GLY A 255 18.19 5.73 -14.16
N ALA A 256 19.04 6.20 -13.25
CA ALA A 256 19.22 5.60 -11.93
C ALA A 256 18.15 6.09 -10.93
N VAL A 257 16.90 5.67 -11.09
CA VAL A 257 15.86 5.88 -10.07
C VAL A 257 16.06 4.88 -8.93
N PRO A 258 16.41 5.29 -7.70
CA PRO A 258 16.53 4.39 -6.56
C PRO A 258 15.20 3.72 -6.24
N VAL A 259 15.24 2.41 -6.02
CA VAL A 259 14.07 1.59 -5.67
C VAL A 259 14.33 0.84 -4.37
N LEU A 260 13.44 0.97 -3.41
CA LEU A 260 13.34 0.10 -2.25
C LEU A 260 12.21 -0.90 -2.48
N LEU A 261 12.55 -2.17 -2.69
CA LEU A 261 11.59 -3.27 -2.83
C LEU A 261 11.42 -3.97 -1.49
N ILE A 262 10.19 -4.01 -1.00
CA ILE A 262 9.81 -4.58 0.30
C ILE A 262 8.86 -5.74 0.09
N SER A 263 9.09 -6.87 0.77
CA SER A 263 8.17 -8.02 0.78
C SER A 263 8.07 -8.68 2.15
N GLY A 264 6.92 -9.26 2.46
CA GLY A 264 6.72 -10.16 3.58
C GLY A 264 7.19 -11.58 3.23
N ALA A 265 7.82 -12.29 4.17
CA ALA A 265 8.22 -13.68 3.92
C ALA A 265 7.03 -14.66 3.99
N ASP A 266 5.94 -14.25 4.69
CA ASP A 266 4.70 -15.01 4.81
C ASP A 266 3.61 -14.50 3.84
N ASP A 267 4.00 -13.75 2.79
CA ASP A 267 3.08 -13.25 1.77
C ASP A 267 2.48 -14.43 0.97
N LEU A 268 1.17 -14.61 1.08
CA LEU A 268 0.41 -15.60 0.31
C LEU A 268 -0.14 -15.04 -1.01
N ASN A 269 -0.11 -13.72 -1.20
CA ASN A 269 -0.69 -13.07 -2.36
C ASN A 269 0.31 -12.87 -3.49
N VAL A 270 1.54 -12.48 -3.16
CA VAL A 270 2.57 -12.13 -4.15
C VAL A 270 3.85 -12.93 -3.91
N ASP A 271 4.41 -13.49 -4.99
CA ASP A 271 5.74 -14.11 -4.96
C ASP A 271 6.82 -13.01 -4.91
N GLY A 272 7.28 -12.71 -3.70
CA GLY A 272 8.34 -11.73 -3.50
C GLY A 272 9.68 -12.13 -4.15
N ALA A 273 9.94 -13.43 -4.32
CA ALA A 273 11.15 -13.89 -4.98
C ALA A 273 11.09 -13.68 -6.50
N GLU A 274 9.95 -13.96 -7.14
CA GLU A 274 9.72 -13.63 -8.54
C GLU A 274 9.84 -12.13 -8.78
N THR A 275 9.17 -11.32 -7.95
CA THR A 275 9.22 -9.86 -8.04
C THR A 275 10.65 -9.35 -7.94
N GLU A 276 11.41 -9.80 -6.94
CA GLU A 276 12.82 -9.42 -6.80
C GLU A 276 13.66 -9.78 -8.02
N ALA A 277 13.51 -11.00 -8.54
CA ALA A 277 14.27 -11.47 -9.72
C ALA A 277 13.99 -10.60 -10.96
N VAL A 278 12.72 -10.23 -11.19
CA VAL A 278 12.35 -9.36 -12.32
C VAL A 278 12.91 -7.95 -12.12
N TYR A 279 12.76 -7.35 -10.93
CA TYR A 279 13.30 -6.02 -10.65
C TYR A 279 14.82 -5.98 -10.83
N ARG A 280 15.56 -6.98 -10.33
CA ARG A 280 17.02 -7.08 -10.51
C ARG A 280 17.43 -7.20 -11.99
N SER A 281 16.62 -7.87 -12.81
CA SER A 281 16.95 -8.07 -14.22
C SER A 281 16.66 -6.84 -15.11
N LEU A 282 15.77 -5.93 -14.67
CA LEU A 282 15.26 -4.84 -15.50
C LEU A 282 15.71 -3.46 -15.06
N LEU A 283 16.05 -3.29 -13.78
CA LEU A 283 16.50 -1.99 -13.25
C LEU A 283 18.02 -1.83 -13.43
N ALA A 284 18.48 -0.58 -13.45
CA ALA A 284 19.89 -0.27 -13.56
C ALA A 284 20.67 -0.84 -12.36
N PRO A 285 21.90 -1.36 -12.56
CA PRO A 285 22.74 -1.87 -11.47
C PRO A 285 22.94 -0.83 -10.36
N GLY A 286 22.83 -1.27 -9.10
CA GLY A 286 23.02 -0.41 -7.92
C GLY A 286 21.83 0.45 -7.52
N THR A 287 20.72 0.43 -8.27
CA THR A 287 19.52 1.23 -7.93
C THR A 287 18.53 0.48 -7.04
N LEU A 288 18.60 -0.84 -6.96
CA LEU A 288 17.66 -1.67 -6.22
C LEU A 288 18.18 -2.06 -4.83
N THR A 289 17.48 -1.63 -3.80
CA THR A 289 17.61 -2.14 -2.43
C THR A 289 16.45 -3.06 -2.13
N VAL A 290 16.71 -4.24 -1.59
CA VAL A 290 15.66 -5.23 -1.25
C VAL A 290 15.61 -5.45 0.25
N ARG A 291 14.39 -5.51 0.80
CA ARG A 291 14.13 -5.88 2.18
C ARG A 291 13.01 -6.92 2.23
N ARG A 292 13.30 -8.06 2.86
CA ARG A 292 12.32 -9.12 3.08
C ARG A 292 12.17 -9.36 4.58
N TYR A 293 10.93 -9.25 5.07
CA TYR A 293 10.65 -9.32 6.51
C TYR A 293 10.09 -10.69 6.90
N PRO A 294 10.83 -11.48 7.70
CA PRO A 294 10.30 -12.73 8.27
C PRO A 294 9.06 -12.48 9.13
N GLY A 295 8.09 -13.38 9.07
CA GLY A 295 6.85 -13.28 9.83
C GLY A 295 5.97 -12.08 9.47
N ALA A 296 6.11 -11.56 8.27
CA ALA A 296 5.27 -10.52 7.71
C ALA A 296 4.39 -11.05 6.59
N SER A 297 3.11 -10.68 6.61
CA SER A 297 2.11 -10.99 5.60
C SER A 297 2.22 -10.10 4.36
N HIS A 298 1.25 -10.23 3.45
CA HIS A 298 1.11 -9.33 2.29
C HIS A 298 0.89 -7.86 2.69
N SER A 299 0.12 -7.61 3.75
CA SER A 299 -0.11 -6.26 4.28
C SER A 299 1.10 -5.69 5.03
N LEU A 300 2.22 -6.42 5.06
CA LEU A 300 3.40 -6.10 5.86
C LEU A 300 3.09 -5.98 7.37
N LEU A 301 2.01 -6.59 7.81
CA LEU A 301 1.72 -6.80 9.23
C LEU A 301 2.44 -8.03 9.75
N ARG A 302 2.77 -8.02 11.04
CA ARG A 302 3.26 -9.24 11.70
C ARG A 302 2.19 -10.33 11.64
N THR A 303 2.48 -11.43 10.99
CA THR A 303 1.55 -12.57 10.80
C THR A 303 0.97 -13.07 12.13
N SER A 304 1.76 -13.04 13.21
CA SER A 304 1.33 -13.41 14.56
C SER A 304 0.29 -12.46 15.17
N VAL A 305 0.21 -11.22 14.69
CA VAL A 305 -0.79 -10.23 15.10
C VAL A 305 -2.00 -10.31 14.18
N GLU A 306 -1.79 -10.31 12.85
CA GLU A 306 -2.85 -10.28 11.84
C GLU A 306 -3.79 -11.48 11.89
N ARG A 307 -3.28 -12.69 12.19
CA ARG A 307 -4.08 -13.93 12.32
C ARG A 307 -5.06 -13.94 13.49
N SER A 308 -5.07 -12.91 14.35
CA SER A 308 -5.92 -12.86 15.53
C SER A 308 -6.60 -11.50 15.64
N SER A 309 -7.92 -11.46 15.39
CA SER A 309 -8.69 -10.20 15.36
C SER A 309 -8.53 -9.38 16.66
N TRP A 310 -8.54 -10.03 17.83
CA TRP A 310 -8.37 -9.32 19.11
C TRP A 310 -6.95 -8.75 19.27
N ARG A 311 -5.90 -9.50 18.84
CA ARG A 311 -4.51 -9.00 18.88
C ARG A 311 -4.35 -7.84 17.93
N LEU A 312 -4.90 -7.95 16.71
CA LEU A 312 -4.88 -6.88 15.72
C LEU A 312 -5.51 -5.61 16.29
N THR A 313 -6.73 -5.71 16.83
CA THR A 313 -7.45 -4.57 17.42
C THR A 313 -6.69 -3.97 18.60
N LEU A 314 -6.24 -4.78 19.56
CA LEU A 314 -5.51 -4.26 20.72
C LEU A 314 -4.18 -3.62 20.29
N THR A 315 -3.45 -4.24 19.35
CA THR A 315 -2.19 -3.67 18.87
C THR A 315 -2.44 -2.37 18.11
N ALA A 316 -3.48 -2.31 17.27
CA ALA A 316 -3.84 -1.09 16.55
C ALA A 316 -4.18 0.06 17.51
N VAL A 317 -4.87 -0.21 18.61
CA VAL A 317 -5.26 0.81 19.59
C VAL A 317 -4.10 1.23 20.49
N PHE A 318 -3.36 0.29 21.04
CA PHE A 318 -2.39 0.56 22.11
C PHE A 318 -0.94 0.69 21.65
N ALA A 319 -0.61 0.14 20.47
CA ALA A 319 0.76 0.15 19.96
C ALA A 319 0.77 0.05 18.41
N PRO A 320 0.19 1.02 17.67
CA PRO A 320 -0.03 0.91 16.22
C PRO A 320 1.25 0.64 15.42
N ARG A 321 2.40 1.16 15.87
CA ARG A 321 3.69 0.88 15.23
C ARG A 321 4.14 -0.58 15.39
N ALA A 322 3.67 -1.28 16.42
CA ALA A 322 3.97 -2.69 16.66
C ALA A 322 3.13 -3.65 15.79
N LEU A 323 2.22 -3.15 14.97
CA LEU A 323 1.57 -3.92 13.90
C LEU A 323 2.60 -4.45 12.90
N PHE A 324 3.64 -3.67 12.65
CA PHE A 324 4.64 -3.93 11.62
C PHE A 324 5.80 -4.77 12.13
N PRO A 325 6.53 -5.48 11.25
CA PRO A 325 7.78 -6.13 11.60
C PRO A 325 8.79 -5.14 12.17
N PRO A 326 9.72 -5.59 13.02
CA PRO A 326 10.87 -4.77 13.39
C PRO A 326 11.57 -4.21 12.16
N ASP A 327 12.07 -3.00 12.28
CA ASP A 327 12.85 -2.27 11.26
C ASP A 327 12.11 -1.84 9.98
N LEU A 328 10.89 -2.34 9.70
CA LEU A 328 10.17 -1.98 8.47
C LEU A 328 10.03 -0.46 8.27
N LEU A 329 9.61 0.25 9.31
CA LEU A 329 9.44 1.71 9.26
C LEU A 329 10.80 2.43 9.26
N ALA A 330 11.76 1.92 10.03
CA ALA A 330 13.12 2.49 10.12
C ALA A 330 13.91 2.31 8.81
N ASP A 331 13.75 1.18 8.12
CA ASP A 331 14.40 0.95 6.83
C ASP A 331 13.90 1.90 5.74
N GLN A 332 12.60 2.20 5.73
CA GLN A 332 12.05 3.19 4.80
C GLN A 332 12.52 4.61 5.13
N GLN A 333 12.56 4.96 6.42
CA GLN A 333 13.14 6.22 6.87
C GLN A 333 14.61 6.33 6.44
N ARG A 334 15.41 5.31 6.65
CA ARG A 334 16.84 5.27 6.29
C ARG A 334 17.01 5.40 4.77
N PHE A 335 16.26 4.64 3.98
CA PHE A 335 16.30 4.76 2.52
C PHE A 335 16.05 6.19 2.05
N LEU A 336 15.05 6.87 2.59
CA LEU A 336 14.77 8.27 2.23
C LEU A 336 15.86 9.24 2.66
N GLN A 337 16.53 8.98 3.78
CA GLN A 337 17.65 9.81 4.29
C GLN A 337 18.93 9.66 3.45
N GLU A 338 19.12 8.49 2.85
CA GLU A 338 20.28 8.16 2.00
C GLU A 338 20.14 8.66 0.55
N LEU A 339 18.94 9.11 0.15
CA LEU A 339 18.72 9.66 -1.20
C LEU A 339 19.52 10.95 -1.41
N PRO A 340 20.04 11.18 -2.64
CA PRO A 340 20.73 12.42 -2.98
C PRO A 340 19.87 13.66 -2.69
N ARG A 341 20.50 14.70 -2.16
CA ARG A 341 19.85 16.00 -1.85
C ARG A 341 19.89 17.00 -3.00
N SER A 342 20.38 16.57 -4.15
CA SER A 342 20.55 17.44 -5.36
C SER A 342 19.23 17.84 -5.99
#